data_31dd2380d3416ac4e9cb6bdabab755c1
#
_entry.id   31dd2380d3416ac4e9cb6bdabab755c1
#
_cell.length_a   1.000
_cell.length_b   1.000
_cell.length_c   1.000
_cell.angle_alpha   90.00
_cell.angle_beta   90.00
_cell.angle_gamma   90.00
#
_symmetry.space_group_name_H-M   'P 1'
#
loop_
_entity.id
_entity.type
_entity.pdbx_description
1 polymer ?
#
loop_
_entity_poly.entity_id
_entity_poly.type
_entity_poly.pdbx_seq_one_letter_code
_entity_poly.pdbx_strand_id
1 'polypeptide(L)'
;MARLPVPIASLTRRLPELGRLKDGVKVAGKGQPKAIDTLRFTSQDPKALAQVAAELGGEVVAYKDPKSTDTHELITPAAETRVILPPDPLGDTPMYETYGGGGRDRWCDGVKCEQWRKGPDGPEPFEVDCLCAKAGELTCRPTVHLSVILPYTRMGGTWRWTTHSHNAALELPAMVDAIQSLQSKGLTRGVLRVDSRTQTIAGVTRHFKVPVLGVDATADELAAGQATFGAIGSGTPVAIAPPAVAQIEAGG
;
A
#
# COMPACT_ATOMS: atom_id res chain seq x y z
N MET A 1 -24.64 21.05 -19.96
CA MET A 1 -23.62 21.23 -21.00
C MET A 1 -23.07 19.87 -21.40
N ALA A 2 -23.04 19.56 -22.71
CA ALA A 2 -22.45 18.30 -23.18
C ALA A 2 -20.92 18.39 -23.00
N ARG A 3 -20.33 17.40 -22.33
CA ARG A 3 -18.86 17.30 -22.25
C ARG A 3 -18.30 17.07 -23.65
N LEU A 4 -17.30 17.85 -24.03
CA LEU A 4 -16.56 17.58 -25.27
C LEU A 4 -15.93 16.17 -25.18
N PRO A 5 -15.95 15.40 -26.28
CA PRO A 5 -15.34 14.07 -26.29
C PRO A 5 -13.82 14.19 -26.05
N VAL A 6 -13.33 13.53 -25.01
CA VAL A 6 -11.89 13.39 -24.75
C VAL A 6 -11.35 12.29 -25.66
N PRO A 7 -10.25 12.51 -26.41
CA PRO A 7 -9.66 11.46 -27.23
C PRO A 7 -9.33 10.21 -26.40
N ILE A 8 -9.78 9.05 -26.84
CA ILE A 8 -9.54 7.77 -26.11
C ILE A 8 -8.05 7.53 -25.89
N ALA A 9 -7.19 7.96 -26.81
CA ALA A 9 -5.73 7.86 -26.68
C ALA A 9 -5.16 8.65 -25.49
N SER A 10 -5.87 9.69 -25.01
CA SER A 10 -5.45 10.49 -23.84
C SER A 10 -5.99 9.95 -22.51
N LEU A 11 -6.82 8.90 -22.52
CA LEU A 11 -7.31 8.26 -21.31
C LEU A 11 -6.25 7.35 -20.72
N THR A 12 -5.90 7.59 -19.49
CA THR A 12 -5.00 6.68 -18.74
C THR A 12 -5.67 5.31 -18.56
N ARG A 13 -5.04 4.27 -19.09
CA ARG A 13 -5.52 2.89 -18.93
C ARG A 13 -5.19 2.39 -17.53
N ARG A 14 -6.19 1.93 -16.81
CA ARG A 14 -6.03 1.36 -15.47
C ARG A 14 -6.90 0.12 -15.29
N LEU A 15 -6.41 -0.82 -14.50
CA LEU A 15 -7.25 -1.92 -14.03
C LEU A 15 -8.28 -1.39 -13.02
N PRO A 16 -9.50 -1.93 -12.99
CA PRO A 16 -10.48 -1.56 -11.97
C PRO A 16 -9.98 -1.91 -10.57
N GLU A 17 -10.32 -1.10 -9.57
CA GLU A 17 -10.05 -1.37 -8.16
C GLU A 17 -11.14 -2.32 -7.62
N LEU A 18 -10.74 -3.50 -7.15
CA LEU A 18 -11.63 -4.48 -6.51
C LEU A 18 -11.83 -4.17 -5.04
N GLY A 19 -10.84 -3.58 -4.41
CA GLY A 19 -10.86 -3.26 -2.99
C GLY A 19 -9.54 -2.69 -2.52
N ARG A 20 -9.44 -2.53 -1.21
CA ARG A 20 -8.30 -1.86 -0.57
C ARG A 20 -7.69 -2.70 0.53
N LEU A 21 -6.37 -2.63 0.63
CA LEU A 21 -5.62 -3.07 1.81
C LEU A 21 -5.44 -1.88 2.75
N LYS A 22 -5.53 -2.14 4.03
CA LYS A 22 -5.39 -1.13 5.09
C LYS A 22 -4.49 -1.67 6.21
N ASP A 23 -3.72 -0.78 6.81
CA ASP A 23 -2.77 -1.06 7.88
C ASP A 23 -3.29 -0.72 9.28
N GLY A 24 -4.59 -0.45 9.40
CA GLY A 24 -5.20 -0.09 10.67
C GLY A 24 -6.70 -0.31 10.75
N VAL A 25 -7.20 -0.41 11.96
CA VAL A 25 -8.62 -0.48 12.29
C VAL A 25 -9.08 0.78 13.01
N LYS A 26 -10.27 1.27 12.68
CA LYS A 26 -10.89 2.36 13.41
C LYS A 26 -11.34 1.86 14.78
N VAL A 27 -10.87 2.50 15.83
CA VAL A 27 -11.32 2.25 17.20
C VAL A 27 -12.33 3.33 17.57
N ALA A 28 -13.49 2.92 18.08
CA ALA A 28 -14.53 3.86 18.51
C ALA A 28 -13.97 4.89 19.51
N GLY A 29 -14.29 6.15 19.31
CA GLY A 29 -13.83 7.26 20.17
C GLY A 29 -12.37 7.71 19.94
N LYS A 30 -11.60 7.09 19.04
CA LYS A 30 -10.24 7.52 18.69
C LYS A 30 -10.21 8.10 17.28
N GLY A 31 -9.63 9.29 17.14
CA GLY A 31 -9.55 9.99 15.85
C GLY A 31 -8.62 9.33 14.81
N GLN A 32 -7.63 8.56 15.28
CA GLN A 32 -6.68 7.84 14.41
C GLN A 32 -6.91 6.34 14.46
N PRO A 33 -6.77 5.61 13.32
CA PRO A 33 -6.82 4.17 13.31
C PRO A 33 -5.68 3.57 14.17
N LYS A 34 -5.97 2.45 14.83
CA LYS A 34 -4.93 1.64 15.48
C LYS A 34 -4.30 0.75 14.42
N ALA A 35 -2.98 0.80 14.30
CA ALA A 35 -2.25 -0.11 13.43
C ALA A 35 -2.42 -1.57 13.89
N ILE A 36 -2.46 -2.49 12.92
CA ILE A 36 -2.57 -3.94 13.15
C ILE A 36 -1.37 -4.66 12.56
N ASP A 37 -1.09 -5.86 13.07
CA ASP A 37 0.02 -6.71 12.66
C ASP A 37 -0.33 -7.63 11.49
N THR A 38 -1.57 -7.59 11.03
CA THR A 38 -2.12 -8.47 10.01
C THR A 38 -2.69 -7.67 8.85
N LEU A 39 -3.09 -8.37 7.81
CA LEU A 39 -3.68 -7.74 6.64
C LEU A 39 -5.18 -7.50 6.85
N ARG A 40 -5.64 -6.32 6.46
CA ARG A 40 -7.05 -5.95 6.44
C ARG A 40 -7.45 -5.55 5.04
N PHE A 41 -8.56 -6.09 4.58
CA PHE A 41 -9.12 -5.81 3.26
C PHE A 41 -10.50 -5.17 3.39
N THR A 42 -10.81 -4.24 2.51
CA THR A 42 -12.17 -3.67 2.38
C THR A 42 -12.57 -3.66 0.91
N SER A 43 -13.85 -3.92 0.62
CA SER A 43 -14.38 -3.94 -0.74
C SER A 43 -15.90 -3.71 -0.76
N GLN A 44 -16.42 -3.34 -1.92
CA GLN A 44 -17.86 -3.39 -2.20
C GLN A 44 -18.30 -4.81 -2.59
N ASP A 45 -17.38 -5.66 -3.04
CA ASP A 45 -17.68 -7.03 -3.47
C ASP A 45 -17.36 -8.04 -2.36
N PRO A 46 -18.38 -8.57 -1.64
CA PRO A 46 -18.17 -9.58 -0.62
C PRO A 46 -17.65 -10.92 -1.19
N LYS A 47 -17.89 -11.21 -2.49
CA LYS A 47 -17.39 -12.44 -3.12
C LYS A 47 -15.88 -12.38 -3.32
N ALA A 48 -15.35 -11.20 -3.69
CA ALA A 48 -13.90 -11.00 -3.77
C ALA A 48 -13.24 -11.17 -2.40
N LEU A 49 -13.83 -10.60 -1.33
CA LEU A 49 -13.36 -10.80 0.04
C LEU A 49 -13.45 -12.26 0.51
N ALA A 50 -14.50 -12.99 0.11
CA ALA A 50 -14.64 -14.41 0.44
C ALA A 50 -13.51 -15.25 -0.19
N GLN A 51 -13.03 -14.92 -1.38
CA GLN A 51 -11.86 -15.57 -1.99
C GLN A 51 -10.58 -15.27 -1.19
N VAL A 52 -10.42 -14.03 -0.72
CA VAL A 52 -9.30 -13.67 0.17
C VAL A 52 -9.38 -14.43 1.48
N ALA A 53 -10.58 -14.52 2.09
CA ALA A 53 -10.80 -15.25 3.34
C ALA A 53 -10.52 -16.75 3.20
N ALA A 54 -10.83 -17.35 2.05
CA ALA A 54 -10.53 -18.75 1.77
C ALA A 54 -9.03 -19.07 1.76
N GLU A 55 -8.18 -18.11 1.35
CA GLU A 55 -6.72 -18.27 1.30
C GLU A 55 -6.05 -17.83 2.62
N LEU A 56 -6.43 -16.67 3.14
CA LEU A 56 -5.75 -16.02 4.27
C LEU A 56 -6.45 -16.19 5.61
N GLY A 57 -7.65 -16.78 5.61
CA GLY A 57 -8.50 -16.90 6.81
C GLY A 57 -9.21 -15.59 7.14
N GLY A 58 -9.98 -15.64 8.23
CA GLY A 58 -10.80 -14.55 8.72
C GLY A 58 -12.26 -14.64 8.28
N GLU A 59 -13.06 -13.67 8.73
CA GLU A 59 -14.49 -13.59 8.46
C GLU A 59 -14.82 -12.28 7.74
N VAL A 60 -15.65 -12.36 6.69
CA VAL A 60 -16.15 -11.20 5.98
C VAL A 60 -17.31 -10.60 6.74
N VAL A 61 -17.17 -9.35 7.19
CA VAL A 61 -18.19 -8.64 7.95
C VAL A 61 -18.62 -7.35 7.27
N ALA A 62 -19.76 -6.81 7.67
CA ALA A 62 -20.21 -5.50 7.17
C ALA A 62 -19.28 -4.39 7.65
N TYR A 63 -18.89 -3.51 6.74
CA TYR A 63 -18.05 -2.34 7.00
C TYR A 63 -18.85 -1.05 6.86
N LYS A 64 -18.80 -0.23 7.90
CA LYS A 64 -19.50 1.06 7.94
C LYS A 64 -18.50 2.18 8.17
N ASP A 65 -18.14 2.87 7.11
CA ASP A 65 -17.33 4.10 7.17
C ASP A 65 -17.96 5.14 6.23
N PRO A 66 -18.53 6.24 6.74
CA PRO A 66 -19.19 7.26 5.91
C PRO A 66 -18.25 7.91 4.88
N LYS A 67 -16.92 7.78 5.06
CA LYS A 67 -15.91 8.29 4.13
C LYS A 67 -15.44 7.23 3.12
N SER A 68 -15.96 6.02 3.17
CA SER A 68 -15.61 4.92 2.27
C SER A 68 -16.79 4.47 1.44
N THR A 69 -16.54 4.11 0.21
CA THR A 69 -17.51 3.42 -0.63
C THR A 69 -17.56 1.91 -0.38
N ASP A 70 -16.55 1.36 0.33
CA ASP A 70 -16.50 -0.05 0.67
C ASP A 70 -17.60 -0.39 1.69
N THR A 71 -18.23 -1.55 1.53
CA THR A 71 -19.37 -2.00 2.34
C THR A 71 -19.06 -3.23 3.20
N HIS A 72 -17.95 -3.91 2.91
CA HIS A 72 -17.52 -5.11 3.61
C HIS A 72 -16.03 -5.02 3.98
N GLU A 73 -15.65 -5.69 5.04
CA GLU A 73 -14.27 -5.83 5.46
C GLU A 73 -13.92 -7.25 5.87
N LEU A 74 -12.64 -7.54 5.79
CA LEU A 74 -12.03 -8.78 6.24
C LEU A 74 -10.73 -8.44 6.97
N ILE A 75 -10.60 -8.87 8.22
CA ILE A 75 -9.34 -8.85 8.95
C ILE A 75 -8.83 -10.28 8.98
N THR A 76 -7.66 -10.50 8.40
CA THR A 76 -7.05 -11.83 8.30
C THR A 76 -6.14 -12.11 9.50
N PRO A 77 -5.91 -13.36 9.89
CA PRO A 77 -4.83 -13.73 10.81
C PRO A 77 -3.45 -13.64 10.16
N ALA A 78 -3.37 -13.58 8.82
CA ALA A 78 -2.12 -13.53 8.07
C ALA A 78 -1.50 -12.12 8.10
N ALA A 79 -0.18 -12.05 8.29
CA ALA A 79 0.60 -10.82 8.23
C ALA A 79 1.21 -10.57 6.84
N GLU A 80 1.13 -11.55 5.94
CA GLU A 80 1.67 -11.49 4.58
C GLU A 80 0.77 -12.16 3.56
N THR A 81 0.95 -11.80 2.29
CA THR A 81 0.23 -12.38 1.16
C THR A 81 1.06 -12.35 -0.12
N ARG A 82 0.84 -13.35 -0.97
CA ARG A 82 1.39 -13.35 -2.34
C ARG A 82 0.68 -12.31 -3.18
N VAL A 83 1.45 -11.62 -4.01
CA VAL A 83 0.92 -10.60 -4.91
C VAL A 83 1.54 -10.73 -6.31
N ILE A 84 0.83 -10.22 -7.30
CA ILE A 84 1.35 -9.98 -8.64
C ILE A 84 1.35 -8.46 -8.84
N LEU A 85 2.46 -7.92 -9.28
CA LEU A 85 2.57 -6.51 -9.60
C LEU A 85 2.08 -6.26 -11.03
N PRO A 86 1.13 -5.34 -11.24
CA PRO A 86 0.83 -4.85 -12.58
C PRO A 86 2.04 -4.08 -13.13
N PRO A 87 2.06 -3.73 -14.43
CA PRO A 87 3.18 -3.00 -15.04
C PRO A 87 3.52 -1.69 -14.35
N ASP A 88 2.53 -0.98 -13.86
CA ASP A 88 2.67 0.28 -13.12
C ASP A 88 1.96 0.16 -11.75
N PRO A 89 2.63 -0.46 -10.77
CA PRO A 89 2.00 -0.74 -9.49
C PRO A 89 1.87 0.48 -8.57
N LEU A 90 2.68 1.51 -8.79
CA LEU A 90 2.71 2.73 -7.97
C LEU A 90 1.94 3.90 -8.60
N GLY A 91 1.68 3.85 -9.92
CA GLY A 91 1.10 4.97 -10.64
C GLY A 91 1.96 6.24 -10.46
N ASP A 92 1.31 7.36 -10.23
CA ASP A 92 1.98 8.66 -10.06
C ASP A 92 2.56 8.86 -8.64
N THR A 93 2.65 7.83 -7.79
CA THR A 93 3.17 7.96 -6.41
C THR A 93 4.60 7.40 -6.26
N PRO A 94 5.40 7.82 -5.24
CA PRO A 94 5.02 8.63 -4.07
C PRO A 94 4.87 10.13 -4.37
N MET A 95 3.84 10.74 -3.77
CA MET A 95 3.58 12.18 -3.86
C MET A 95 3.12 12.71 -2.50
N TYR A 96 3.26 14.02 -2.27
CA TYR A 96 2.64 14.67 -1.12
C TYR A 96 1.21 15.04 -1.46
N GLU A 97 0.27 14.62 -0.63
CA GLU A 97 -1.16 14.87 -0.85
C GLU A 97 -1.82 15.53 0.36
N THR A 98 -2.83 16.35 0.09
CA THR A 98 -3.80 16.79 1.09
C THR A 98 -5.20 16.61 0.54
N TYR A 99 -6.13 16.31 1.45
CA TYR A 99 -7.53 16.10 1.12
C TYR A 99 -8.42 17.01 1.97
N GLY A 100 -9.41 17.64 1.32
CA GLY A 100 -10.46 18.41 1.96
C GLY A 100 -11.84 17.80 1.75
N GLY A 101 -12.88 18.54 2.04
CA GLY A 101 -14.27 18.09 1.90
C GLY A 101 -14.70 17.80 0.45
N GLY A 102 -14.00 18.35 -0.53
CA GLY A 102 -14.27 18.17 -1.96
C GLY A 102 -13.40 17.12 -2.66
N GLY A 103 -12.52 16.44 -1.94
CA GLY A 103 -11.59 15.48 -2.51
C GLY A 103 -10.12 15.87 -2.31
N ARG A 104 -9.26 15.56 -3.29
CA ARG A 104 -7.84 15.91 -3.25
C ARG A 104 -7.66 17.39 -3.54
N ASP A 105 -7.14 18.14 -2.55
CA ASP A 105 -6.90 19.59 -2.65
C ASP A 105 -5.54 19.91 -3.26
N ARG A 106 -4.53 19.08 -2.96
CA ARG A 106 -3.16 19.27 -3.41
C ARG A 106 -2.50 17.96 -3.78
N TRP A 107 -1.68 18.02 -4.80
CA TRP A 107 -0.82 16.95 -5.26
C TRP A 107 0.54 17.54 -5.62
N CYS A 108 1.60 17.09 -4.97
CA CYS A 108 2.88 17.78 -4.95
C CYS A 108 4.04 16.80 -4.93
N ASP A 109 5.06 17.04 -5.76
CA ASP A 109 6.32 16.29 -5.78
C ASP A 109 7.37 16.83 -4.79
N GLY A 110 7.02 17.88 -4.03
CA GLY A 110 7.93 18.60 -3.13
C GLY A 110 8.53 19.86 -3.75
N VAL A 111 8.44 20.02 -5.07
CA VAL A 111 8.90 21.18 -5.84
C VAL A 111 7.72 21.93 -6.43
N LYS A 112 6.85 21.20 -7.13
CA LYS A 112 5.64 21.72 -7.76
C LYS A 112 4.40 21.12 -7.13
N CYS A 113 3.36 21.92 -7.03
CA CYS A 113 2.09 21.58 -6.41
C CYS A 113 0.95 21.82 -7.40
N GLU A 114 0.24 20.77 -7.77
CA GLU A 114 -1.00 20.87 -8.51
C GLU A 114 -2.15 21.13 -7.53
N GLN A 115 -2.96 22.12 -7.85
CA GLN A 115 -4.16 22.51 -7.12
C GLN A 115 -5.33 22.63 -8.09
N TRP A 116 -6.55 22.71 -7.55
CA TRP A 116 -7.75 22.89 -8.36
C TRP A 116 -8.45 24.19 -7.99
N ARG A 117 -8.81 24.95 -9.00
CA ARG A 117 -9.66 26.15 -8.87
C ARG A 117 -10.99 25.93 -9.56
N LYS A 118 -11.98 26.70 -9.16
CA LYS A 118 -13.28 26.68 -9.81
C LYS A 118 -13.17 27.41 -11.16
N GLY A 119 -13.26 26.66 -12.25
CA GLY A 119 -13.35 27.21 -13.61
C GLY A 119 -14.81 27.26 -14.09
N PRO A 120 -15.04 27.83 -15.28
CA PRO A 120 -16.39 27.98 -15.85
C PRO A 120 -17.06 26.64 -16.15
N ASP A 121 -16.28 25.61 -16.53
CA ASP A 121 -16.75 24.28 -16.90
C ASP A 121 -16.53 23.21 -15.80
N GLY A 122 -16.03 23.62 -14.64
CA GLY A 122 -15.74 22.74 -13.50
C GLY A 122 -14.37 23.02 -12.88
N PRO A 123 -13.86 22.10 -12.02
CA PRO A 123 -12.54 22.24 -11.43
C PRO A 123 -11.45 22.19 -12.50
N GLU A 124 -10.59 23.19 -12.53
CA GLU A 124 -9.45 23.30 -13.41
C GLU A 124 -8.16 23.13 -12.61
N PRO A 125 -7.24 22.21 -13.01
CA PRO A 125 -5.94 22.10 -12.38
C PRO A 125 -5.06 23.31 -12.74
N PHE A 126 -4.23 23.73 -11.80
CA PHE A 126 -3.18 24.71 -12.03
C PHE A 126 -1.97 24.39 -11.15
N GLU A 127 -0.79 24.69 -11.66
CA GLU A 127 0.47 24.42 -10.98
C GLU A 127 1.00 25.66 -10.27
N VAL A 128 1.54 25.46 -9.08
CA VAL A 128 2.27 26.48 -8.29
C VAL A 128 3.51 25.84 -7.68
N ASP A 129 4.43 26.67 -7.19
CA ASP A 129 5.55 26.18 -6.39
C ASP A 129 5.07 25.56 -5.09
N CYS A 130 5.81 24.57 -4.57
CA CYS A 130 5.46 23.88 -3.36
C CYS A 130 5.21 24.84 -2.19
N LEU A 131 3.99 24.84 -1.67
CA LEU A 131 3.59 25.76 -0.59
C LEU A 131 4.30 25.43 0.73
N CYS A 132 4.62 24.14 0.98
CA CYS A 132 5.38 23.73 2.15
C CYS A 132 6.83 24.23 2.08
N ALA A 133 7.46 24.13 0.91
CA ALA A 133 8.81 24.65 0.69
C ALA A 133 8.86 26.17 0.86
N LYS A 134 7.86 26.87 0.34
CA LYS A 134 7.72 28.33 0.48
C LYS A 134 7.48 28.77 1.93
N ALA A 135 6.70 27.99 2.70
CA ALA A 135 6.41 28.29 4.09
C ALA A 135 7.52 27.81 5.06
N GLY A 136 8.46 26.97 4.59
CA GLY A 136 9.48 26.35 5.45
C GLY A 136 8.91 25.31 6.44
N GLU A 137 7.67 24.86 6.21
CA GLU A 137 6.97 23.93 7.08
C GLU A 137 6.28 22.84 6.25
N LEU A 138 6.52 21.56 6.59
CA LEU A 138 5.89 20.43 5.91
C LEU A 138 4.49 20.17 6.50
N THR A 139 3.45 20.60 5.81
CA THR A 139 2.04 20.36 6.18
C THR A 139 1.41 19.19 5.43
N CYS A 140 2.01 18.76 4.31
CA CYS A 140 1.57 17.63 3.52
C CYS A 140 2.17 16.32 4.02
N ARG A 141 1.50 15.19 3.72
CA ARG A 141 2.01 13.86 4.05
C ARG A 141 2.40 13.14 2.78
N PRO A 142 3.53 12.39 2.78
CA PRO A 142 3.82 11.51 1.65
C PRO A 142 2.72 10.47 1.55
N THR A 143 2.28 10.20 0.34
CA THR A 143 1.28 9.19 0.04
C THR A 143 1.84 8.25 -1.00
N VAL A 144 1.72 6.95 -0.75
CA VAL A 144 2.06 5.91 -1.70
C VAL A 144 0.80 5.07 -1.95
N HIS A 145 0.48 4.88 -3.22
CA HIS A 145 -0.55 3.97 -3.69
C HIS A 145 0.14 2.76 -4.33
N LEU A 146 0.08 1.62 -3.66
CA LEU A 146 0.56 0.37 -4.22
C LEU A 146 -0.63 -0.44 -4.71
N SER A 147 -0.71 -0.67 -6.01
CA SER A 147 -1.70 -1.53 -6.66
C SER A 147 -1.14 -2.93 -6.86
N VAL A 148 -1.83 -3.95 -6.39
CA VAL A 148 -1.43 -5.36 -6.52
C VAL A 148 -2.60 -6.20 -7.01
N ILE A 149 -2.30 -7.33 -7.64
CA ILE A 149 -3.27 -8.37 -7.98
C ILE A 149 -3.05 -9.53 -7.01
N LEU A 150 -4.11 -10.03 -6.41
CA LEU A 150 -4.06 -11.22 -5.56
C LEU A 150 -4.24 -12.47 -6.45
N PRO A 151 -3.25 -13.38 -6.52
CA PRO A 151 -3.24 -14.48 -7.49
C PRO A 151 -4.34 -15.52 -7.25
N TYR A 152 -4.92 -15.53 -6.07
CA TYR A 152 -5.99 -16.44 -5.64
C TYR A 152 -7.39 -15.84 -5.74
N THR A 153 -7.51 -14.59 -6.19
CA THR A 153 -8.79 -13.98 -6.52
C THR A 153 -9.05 -14.03 -8.03
N ARG A 154 -10.32 -13.93 -8.44
CA ARG A 154 -10.65 -13.86 -9.86
C ARG A 154 -9.94 -12.67 -10.51
N MET A 155 -9.34 -12.90 -11.67
CA MET A 155 -8.77 -11.84 -12.48
C MET A 155 -9.87 -10.84 -12.87
N GLY A 156 -9.74 -9.61 -12.46
CA GLY A 156 -10.76 -8.57 -12.77
C GLY A 156 -10.36 -7.18 -12.30
N GLY A 157 -9.26 -7.07 -11.55
CA GLY A 157 -8.80 -5.77 -11.07
C GLY A 157 -7.67 -5.86 -10.06
N THR A 158 -7.40 -4.76 -9.41
CA THR A 158 -6.33 -4.61 -8.45
C THR A 158 -6.86 -4.34 -7.04
N TRP A 159 -6.04 -4.63 -6.07
CA TRP A 159 -6.21 -4.24 -4.68
C TRP A 159 -5.22 -3.11 -4.38
N ARG A 160 -5.72 -2.01 -3.84
CA ARG A 160 -4.89 -0.84 -3.58
C ARG A 160 -4.53 -0.72 -2.10
N TRP A 161 -3.24 -0.64 -1.81
CA TRP A 161 -2.75 -0.21 -0.51
C TRP A 161 -2.36 1.25 -0.55
N THR A 162 -2.95 2.05 0.33
CA THR A 162 -2.57 3.45 0.50
C THR A 162 -1.90 3.61 1.85
N THR A 163 -0.68 4.11 1.85
CA THR A 163 0.07 4.41 3.07
C THR A 163 0.60 5.84 3.06
N HIS A 164 0.70 6.42 4.25
CA HIS A 164 1.27 7.75 4.47
C HIS A 164 2.60 7.67 5.24
N SER A 165 3.22 6.48 5.25
CA SER A 165 4.51 6.25 5.88
C SER A 165 5.63 6.85 5.05
N HIS A 166 6.47 7.68 5.68
CA HIS A 166 7.68 8.20 5.04
C HIS A 166 8.64 7.08 4.62
N ASN A 167 8.79 6.05 5.47
CA ASN A 167 9.62 4.89 5.14
C ASN A 167 9.08 4.12 3.92
N ALA A 168 7.75 3.94 3.83
CA ALA A 168 7.15 3.31 2.67
C ALA A 168 7.35 4.13 1.39
N ALA A 169 7.33 5.47 1.49
CA ALA A 169 7.59 6.35 0.34
C ALA A 169 9.03 6.23 -0.19
N LEU A 170 9.98 5.89 0.68
CA LEU A 170 11.38 5.66 0.29
C LEU A 170 11.60 4.23 -0.22
N GLU A 171 11.02 3.25 0.45
CA GLU A 171 11.36 1.84 0.24
C GLU A 171 10.54 1.16 -0.86
N LEU A 172 9.23 1.43 -0.94
CA LEU A 172 8.36 0.75 -1.91
C LEU A 172 8.77 0.98 -3.37
N PRO A 173 9.12 2.19 -3.83
CA PRO A 173 9.59 2.38 -5.19
C PRO A 173 10.84 1.56 -5.51
N ALA A 174 11.84 1.60 -4.61
CA ALA A 174 13.08 0.85 -4.79
C ALA A 174 12.83 -0.67 -4.82
N MET A 175 11.91 -1.18 -4.00
CA MET A 175 11.54 -2.60 -4.00
C MET A 175 10.78 -2.99 -5.27
N VAL A 176 9.86 -2.16 -5.76
CA VAL A 176 9.15 -2.39 -7.02
C VAL A 176 10.15 -2.47 -8.18
N ASP A 177 11.05 -1.49 -8.29
CA ASP A 177 12.07 -1.45 -9.34
C ASP A 177 12.98 -2.68 -9.30
N ALA A 178 13.44 -3.06 -8.10
CA ALA A 178 14.28 -4.24 -7.92
C ALA A 178 13.56 -5.53 -8.35
N ILE A 179 12.32 -5.73 -7.90
CA ILE A 179 11.53 -6.92 -8.21
C ILE A 179 11.21 -6.99 -9.71
N GLN A 180 10.84 -5.88 -10.34
CA GLN A 180 10.57 -5.81 -11.77
C GLN A 180 11.84 -6.06 -12.60
N SER A 181 12.99 -5.57 -12.16
CA SER A 181 14.27 -5.80 -12.83
C SER A 181 14.71 -7.26 -12.76
N LEU A 182 14.46 -7.94 -11.63
CA LEU A 182 14.79 -9.35 -11.44
C LEU A 182 13.86 -10.30 -12.23
N GLN A 183 12.64 -9.87 -12.53
CA GLN A 183 11.62 -10.70 -13.18
C GLN A 183 11.24 -10.13 -14.56
N SER A 184 12.23 -9.94 -15.42
CA SER A 184 12.06 -9.30 -16.73
C SER A 184 11.16 -10.06 -17.71
N LYS A 185 10.78 -11.30 -17.42
CA LYS A 185 9.90 -12.14 -18.25
C LYS A 185 8.73 -12.68 -17.44
N GLY A 186 7.51 -12.41 -17.92
CA GLY A 186 6.28 -12.94 -17.33
C GLY A 186 5.63 -12.02 -16.30
N LEU A 187 4.83 -12.61 -15.41
CA LEU A 187 4.15 -11.89 -14.34
C LEU A 187 5.13 -11.59 -13.21
N THR A 188 5.26 -10.33 -12.86
CA THR A 188 6.09 -9.88 -11.73
C THR A 188 5.42 -10.26 -10.41
N ARG A 189 6.00 -11.20 -9.69
CA ARG A 189 5.44 -11.76 -8.46
C ARG A 189 6.19 -11.23 -7.24
N GLY A 190 5.48 -11.06 -6.13
CA GLY A 190 6.04 -10.62 -4.87
C GLY A 190 5.28 -11.14 -3.66
N VAL A 191 5.81 -10.83 -2.49
CA VAL A 191 5.16 -11.03 -1.19
C VAL A 191 5.00 -9.67 -0.53
N LEU A 192 3.78 -9.35 -0.16
CA LEU A 192 3.43 -8.13 0.55
C LEU A 192 3.17 -8.46 2.00
N ARG A 193 3.85 -7.78 2.93
CA ARG A 193 3.72 -8.01 4.37
C ARG A 193 3.69 -6.73 5.18
N VAL A 194 3.26 -6.84 6.43
CA VAL A 194 3.28 -5.76 7.42
C VAL A 194 4.42 -6.01 8.40
N ASP A 195 5.47 -5.18 8.33
CA ASP A 195 6.58 -5.23 9.29
C ASP A 195 6.35 -4.28 10.46
N SER A 196 6.66 -4.75 11.66
CA SER A 196 6.72 -3.92 12.86
C SER A 196 8.13 -3.36 13.01
N ARG A 197 8.23 -2.04 13.09
CA ARG A 197 9.51 -1.36 13.25
C ARG A 197 9.51 -0.48 14.49
N THR A 198 10.67 -0.29 15.06
CA THR A 198 10.90 0.57 16.21
C THR A 198 11.96 1.59 15.84
N GLN A 199 11.69 2.85 16.17
CA GLN A 199 12.64 3.93 15.97
C GLN A 199 12.69 4.79 17.24
N THR A 200 13.89 5.11 17.68
CA THR A 200 14.12 6.04 18.80
C THR A 200 14.68 7.34 18.26
N ILE A 201 13.97 8.44 18.48
CA ILE A 201 14.39 9.78 18.09
C ILE A 201 14.33 10.67 19.34
N ALA A 202 15.43 11.35 19.66
CA ALA A 202 15.56 12.21 20.83
C ALA A 202 15.10 11.54 22.15
N GLY A 203 15.42 10.26 22.32
CA GLY A 203 15.06 9.48 23.53
C GLY A 203 13.61 8.96 23.54
N VAL A 204 12.79 9.27 22.53
CA VAL A 204 11.41 8.79 22.42
C VAL A 204 11.35 7.60 21.47
N THR A 205 11.01 6.43 22.00
CA THR A 205 10.80 5.21 21.21
C THR A 205 9.40 5.16 20.63
N ARG A 206 9.31 4.97 19.34
CA ARG A 206 8.05 4.83 18.59
C ARG A 206 7.99 3.48 17.88
N HIS A 207 6.85 2.82 17.98
CA HIS A 207 6.54 1.61 17.24
C HIS A 207 5.58 1.94 16.10
N PHE A 208 5.86 1.45 14.91
CA PHE A 208 5.02 1.70 13.74
C PHE A 208 5.04 0.51 12.79
N LYS A 209 4.03 0.43 11.94
CA LYS A 209 3.88 -0.60 10.93
C LYS A 209 4.24 -0.04 9.57
N VAL A 210 4.95 -0.84 8.78
CA VAL A 210 5.36 -0.46 7.43
C VAL A 210 4.97 -1.58 6.47
N PRO A 211 4.28 -1.26 5.37
CA PRO A 211 4.11 -2.21 4.29
C PRO A 211 5.46 -2.46 3.63
N VAL A 212 5.82 -3.72 3.47
CA VAL A 212 7.05 -4.15 2.82
C VAL A 212 6.70 -5.08 1.68
N LEU A 213 7.27 -4.81 0.53
CA LEU A 213 7.20 -5.67 -0.64
C LEU A 213 8.52 -6.42 -0.77
N GLY A 214 8.47 -7.71 -1.03
CA GLY A 214 9.64 -8.56 -1.21
C GLY A 214 9.38 -9.67 -2.22
N VAL A 215 10.35 -10.56 -2.36
CA VAL A 215 10.22 -11.82 -3.08
C VAL A 215 10.50 -12.97 -2.13
N ASP A 216 9.79 -14.07 -2.31
CA ASP A 216 10.03 -15.30 -1.55
C ASP A 216 11.05 -16.17 -2.30
N ALA A 217 12.26 -15.63 -2.44
CA ALA A 217 13.37 -16.31 -3.08
C ALA A 217 14.69 -15.68 -2.64
N THR A 218 15.74 -16.50 -2.56
CA THR A 218 17.10 -16.02 -2.34
C THR A 218 17.67 -15.37 -3.60
N ALA A 219 18.73 -14.58 -3.44
CA ALA A 219 19.41 -13.97 -4.59
C ALA A 219 19.96 -15.03 -5.57
N ASP A 220 20.44 -16.18 -5.05
CA ASP A 220 20.95 -17.28 -5.87
C ASP A 220 19.84 -17.97 -6.65
N GLU A 221 18.68 -18.19 -6.06
CA GLU A 221 17.50 -18.74 -6.75
C GLU A 221 16.99 -17.81 -7.85
N LEU A 222 17.00 -16.50 -7.59
CA LEU A 222 16.65 -15.49 -8.60
C LEU A 222 17.67 -15.48 -9.75
N ALA A 223 18.96 -15.51 -9.44
CA ALA A 223 20.03 -15.53 -10.43
C ALA A 223 20.02 -16.82 -11.28
N ALA A 224 19.66 -17.95 -10.67
CA ALA A 224 19.53 -19.25 -11.37
C ALA A 224 18.24 -19.37 -12.20
N GLY A 225 17.34 -18.38 -12.13
CA GLY A 225 16.02 -18.46 -12.78
C GLY A 225 15.11 -19.52 -12.15
N GLN A 226 15.45 -19.99 -10.94
CA GLN A 226 14.78 -21.07 -10.21
C GLN A 226 13.75 -20.56 -9.21
N ALA A 227 13.49 -19.25 -9.16
CA ALA A 227 12.44 -18.67 -8.32
C ALA A 227 11.08 -19.21 -8.76
N THR A 228 10.82 -20.48 -8.44
CA THR A 228 9.50 -21.06 -8.49
C THR A 228 8.76 -20.51 -7.29
N PHE A 229 7.72 -19.72 -7.53
CA PHE A 229 6.72 -19.44 -6.49
C PHE A 229 6.09 -20.79 -6.12
N GLY A 230 6.77 -21.50 -5.21
CA GLY A 230 6.26 -22.69 -4.59
C GLY A 230 4.86 -22.41 -4.06
N ALA A 231 3.96 -23.35 -4.16
CA ALA A 231 2.74 -23.34 -3.39
C ALA A 231 3.17 -23.05 -1.94
N ILE A 232 2.77 -21.91 -1.38
CA ILE A 232 2.79 -21.73 0.06
C ILE A 232 1.74 -22.76 0.53
N GLY A 233 2.22 -24.00 0.75
CA GLY A 233 1.45 -24.96 1.48
C GLY A 233 1.13 -24.31 2.81
N SER A 234 0.02 -24.69 3.40
CA SER A 234 -0.37 -24.39 4.79
C SER A 234 0.71 -24.89 5.76
N GLY A 235 1.90 -24.32 5.66
CA GLY A 235 3.02 -24.54 6.54
C GLY A 235 2.71 -23.86 7.85
N THR A 236 2.68 -24.64 8.90
CA THR A 236 2.72 -24.20 10.29
C THR A 236 3.73 -23.05 10.41
N PRO A 237 3.39 -21.92 11.03
CA PRO A 237 4.33 -20.83 11.20
C PRO A 237 5.58 -21.36 11.90
N VAL A 238 6.72 -21.31 11.21
CA VAL A 238 8.00 -21.60 11.84
C VAL A 238 8.22 -20.50 12.87
N ALA A 239 8.15 -20.85 14.14
CA ALA A 239 8.46 -19.95 15.23
C ALA A 239 9.94 -19.58 15.09
N ILE A 240 10.22 -18.36 14.62
CA ILE A 240 11.57 -17.81 14.65
C ILE A 240 11.87 -17.54 16.12
N ALA A 241 12.72 -18.38 16.72
CA ALA A 241 13.22 -18.15 18.07
C ALA A 241 13.92 -16.77 18.09
N PRO A 242 13.67 -15.94 19.10
CA PRO A 242 14.38 -14.68 19.23
C PRO A 242 15.89 -14.96 19.31
N PRO A 243 16.74 -14.12 18.70
CA PRO A 243 18.19 -14.29 18.78
C PRO A 243 18.60 -14.31 20.26
N ALA A 244 19.40 -15.32 20.63
CA ALA A 244 19.97 -15.42 21.96
C ALA A 244 20.75 -14.13 22.25
N VAL A 245 20.29 -13.38 23.23
CA VAL A 245 21.02 -12.21 23.73
C VAL A 245 22.30 -12.75 24.40
N ALA A 246 23.43 -12.56 23.75
CA ALA A 246 24.73 -12.85 24.39
C ALA A 246 24.84 -11.97 25.64
N GLN A 247 24.81 -12.59 26.80
CA GLN A 247 25.16 -11.93 28.04
C GLN A 247 26.65 -11.54 27.95
N ILE A 248 26.93 -10.26 27.82
CA ILE A 248 28.27 -9.73 28.03
C ILE A 248 28.48 -9.76 29.55
N GLU A 249 29.21 -10.74 30.03
CA GLU A 249 29.69 -10.73 31.40
C GLU A 249 30.59 -9.51 31.58
N ALA A 250 30.19 -8.61 32.48
CA ALA A 250 31.03 -7.53 32.95
C ALA A 250 32.14 -8.14 33.80
N GLY A 251 33.31 -8.35 33.20
CA GLY A 251 34.55 -8.68 33.92
C GLY A 251 35.02 -7.48 34.74
N GLY A 252 35.31 -7.72 35.99
CA GLY A 252 35.69 -6.80 37.07
C GLY A 252 36.90 -5.93 36.85
#